data_4cd095e8fdd91405783430d1ae099400
#
_entry.id   4cd095e8fdd91405783430d1ae099400
#
_cell.length_a   1.000
_cell.length_b   1.000
_cell.length_c   1.000
_cell.angle_alpha   90.00
_cell.angle_beta   90.00
_cell.angle_gamma   90.00
#
_symmetry.space_group_name_H-M   'P 1'
#
loop_
_entity.id
_entity.type
_entity.pdbx_description
1 polymer ?
#
loop_
_entity_poly.entity_id
_entity_poly.type
_entity_poly.pdbx_seq_one_letter_code
_entity_poly.pdbx_strand_id
1 'polypeptide(L)'
;PQPGVTFIFLTRYIDDVLSTIISRSQCFFVPSKKGVDYDYSVIDGIFTDYLNYERKDVFDISQKLQDMTKETPIQTILDGIQNYMLQLLKSNPKETELIKHIELVEDAKRQAKLGMRPINIFDDLCLKLIK
;
A
#
# COMPACT_ATOMS: atom_id res chain seq x y z
N PRO A 1 29.39 3.77 -20.52
CA PRO A 1 29.47 2.33 -20.80
C PRO A 1 30.31 2.07 -22.03
N GLN A 2 30.99 0.96 -22.06
CA GLN A 2 31.78 0.55 -23.19
C GLN A 2 30.89 0.21 -24.39
N PRO A 3 31.33 0.48 -25.63
CA PRO A 3 30.58 0.12 -26.83
C PRO A 3 30.23 -1.38 -26.82
N GLY A 4 28.98 -1.70 -27.15
CA GLY A 4 28.53 -3.09 -27.22
C GLY A 4 28.00 -3.66 -25.88
N VAL A 5 27.98 -2.86 -24.80
CA VAL A 5 27.43 -3.29 -23.50
C VAL A 5 26.14 -2.53 -23.23
N THR A 6 25.10 -3.26 -22.89
CA THR A 6 23.79 -2.72 -22.51
C THR A 6 23.45 -3.16 -21.11
N PHE A 7 23.05 -2.21 -20.24
CA PHE A 7 22.55 -2.49 -18.90
C PHE A 7 21.05 -2.35 -18.88
N ILE A 8 20.37 -3.33 -18.30
CA ILE A 8 18.92 -3.31 -18.13
C ILE A 8 18.62 -3.34 -16.63
N PHE A 9 17.90 -2.32 -16.16
CA PHE A 9 17.47 -2.20 -14.77
C PHE A 9 15.97 -2.40 -14.70
N LEU A 10 15.54 -3.31 -13.82
CA LEU A 10 14.13 -3.58 -13.58
C LEU A 10 13.75 -3.06 -12.20
N THR A 11 12.68 -2.29 -12.12
CA THR A 11 12.14 -1.80 -10.85
C THR A 11 10.62 -1.77 -10.91
N ARG A 12 9.99 -1.94 -9.75
CA ARG A 12 8.54 -1.76 -9.64
C ARG A 12 8.14 -0.29 -9.53
N TYR A 13 9.02 0.52 -8.97
CA TYR A 13 8.75 1.92 -8.70
C TYR A 13 9.92 2.76 -9.21
N ILE A 14 9.61 3.68 -10.10
CA ILE A 14 10.64 4.57 -10.68
C ILE A 14 11.30 5.44 -9.60
N ASP A 15 10.55 5.78 -8.55
CA ASP A 15 11.05 6.61 -7.45
C ASP A 15 12.15 5.93 -6.63
N ASP A 16 12.24 4.59 -6.70
CA ASP A 16 13.29 3.83 -6.02
C ASP A 16 14.62 3.84 -6.76
N VAL A 17 14.63 4.37 -7.99
CA VAL A 17 15.83 4.44 -8.82
C VAL A 17 16.49 5.81 -8.68
N LEU A 18 17.82 5.83 -8.55
CA LEU A 18 18.57 7.09 -8.47
C LEU A 18 18.28 7.96 -9.69
N SER A 19 18.07 9.26 -9.46
CA SER A 19 17.78 10.22 -10.53
C SER A 19 18.87 10.28 -11.59
N THR A 20 20.13 10.03 -11.22
CA THR A 20 21.25 9.98 -12.16
C THR A 20 21.13 8.82 -13.14
N ILE A 21 20.60 7.69 -12.70
CA ILE A 21 20.36 6.53 -13.58
C ILE A 21 19.18 6.83 -14.52
N ILE A 22 18.10 7.40 -13.98
CA ILE A 22 16.91 7.77 -14.77
C ILE A 22 17.27 8.74 -15.87
N SER A 23 18.07 9.77 -15.58
CA SER A 23 18.45 10.81 -16.54
C SER A 23 19.33 10.29 -17.68
N ARG A 24 20.03 9.16 -17.46
CA ARG A 24 20.95 8.54 -18.44
C ARG A 24 20.36 7.30 -19.09
N SER A 25 19.12 6.96 -18.79
CA SER A 25 18.47 5.73 -19.23
C SER A 25 17.23 6.05 -20.05
N GLN A 26 16.90 5.15 -20.95
CA GLN A 26 15.61 5.16 -21.61
C GLN A 26 14.63 4.35 -20.75
N CYS A 27 13.57 5.00 -20.29
CA CYS A 27 12.61 4.39 -19.38
C CYS A 27 11.39 3.90 -20.16
N PHE A 28 11.02 2.64 -19.93
CA PHE A 28 9.82 2.03 -20.49
C PHE A 28 8.92 1.57 -19.34
N PHE A 29 7.67 1.97 -19.40
CA PHE A 29 6.65 1.44 -18.50
C PHE A 29 6.08 0.15 -19.11
N VAL A 30 6.30 -0.96 -18.42
CA VAL A 30 5.71 -2.24 -18.80
C VAL A 30 4.49 -2.46 -17.91
N PRO A 31 3.27 -2.36 -18.46
CA PRO A 31 2.08 -2.66 -17.66
C PRO A 31 2.16 -4.12 -17.22
N SER A 32 1.98 -4.34 -15.91
CA SER A 32 1.88 -5.70 -15.42
C SER A 32 0.69 -6.36 -16.12
N LYS A 33 0.93 -7.50 -16.77
CA LYS A 33 -0.19 -8.36 -17.10
C LYS A 33 -0.93 -8.62 -15.80
N LYS A 34 -2.24 -8.50 -15.81
CA LYS A 34 -3.11 -8.95 -14.71
C LYS A 34 -2.89 -10.47 -14.53
N GLY A 35 -1.70 -10.83 -14.08
CA GLY A 35 -1.30 -12.23 -14.02
C GLY A 35 -1.58 -12.87 -12.69
N VAL A 36 -1.63 -12.12 -11.62
CA VAL A 36 -2.05 -12.62 -10.31
C VAL A 36 -2.90 -11.53 -9.70
N ASP A 37 -4.20 -11.60 -9.92
CA ASP A 37 -5.14 -10.83 -9.14
C ASP A 37 -5.03 -11.33 -7.71
N TYR A 38 -4.36 -10.53 -6.86
CA TYR A 38 -4.36 -10.82 -5.44
C TYR A 38 -5.79 -10.77 -4.92
N ASP A 39 -6.19 -11.79 -4.20
CA ASP A 39 -7.52 -11.85 -3.60
C ASP A 39 -7.58 -10.93 -2.39
N TYR A 40 -8.17 -9.76 -2.57
CA TYR A 40 -8.35 -8.77 -1.50
C TYR A 40 -9.54 -9.06 -0.58
N SER A 41 -10.23 -10.18 -0.76
CA SER A 41 -11.44 -10.49 0.03
C SER A 41 -11.19 -10.51 1.54
N VAL A 42 -10.01 -10.96 1.97
CA VAL A 42 -9.63 -10.98 3.39
C VAL A 42 -9.51 -9.56 3.93
N ILE A 43 -8.88 -8.66 3.17
CA ILE A 43 -8.73 -7.25 3.54
C ILE A 43 -10.10 -6.57 3.58
N ASP A 44 -10.91 -6.79 2.57
CA ASP A 44 -12.28 -6.26 2.52
C ASP A 44 -13.09 -6.72 3.73
N GLY A 45 -12.94 -7.98 4.14
CA GLY A 45 -13.59 -8.53 5.33
C GLY A 45 -13.12 -7.87 6.63
N ILE A 46 -11.82 -7.60 6.76
CA ILE A 46 -11.25 -6.92 7.93
C ILE A 46 -11.78 -5.47 8.04
N PHE A 47 -11.90 -4.78 6.92
CA PHE A 47 -12.30 -3.37 6.87
C PHE A 47 -13.80 -3.15 6.67
N THR A 48 -14.61 -4.20 6.61
CA THR A 48 -16.07 -4.04 6.57
C THR A 48 -16.51 -3.24 7.81
N ASP A 49 -17.24 -2.15 7.56
CA ASP A 49 -17.72 -1.23 8.59
C ASP A 49 -16.63 -0.61 9.49
N TYR A 50 -15.40 -0.50 9.00
CA TYR A 50 -14.28 0.04 9.81
C TYR A 50 -14.52 1.47 10.34
N LEU A 51 -15.36 2.25 9.66
CA LEU A 51 -15.73 3.59 10.12
C LEU A 51 -16.47 3.58 11.46
N ASN A 52 -17.08 2.44 11.81
CA ASN A 52 -17.79 2.24 13.06
C ASN A 52 -16.95 1.52 14.12
N TYR A 53 -15.68 1.22 13.81
CA TYR A 53 -14.81 0.55 14.76
C TYR A 53 -14.44 1.48 15.92
N GLU A 54 -14.24 0.89 17.07
CA GLU A 54 -13.82 1.58 18.29
C GLU A 54 -12.35 1.30 18.60
N ARG A 55 -11.77 2.06 19.52
CA ARG A 55 -10.37 1.88 19.93
C ARG A 55 -10.03 0.46 20.39
N LYS A 56 -10.99 -0.26 20.95
CA LYS A 56 -10.80 -1.65 21.36
C LYS A 56 -10.52 -2.59 20.17
N ASP A 57 -10.98 -2.21 18.98
CA ASP A 57 -10.82 -3.02 17.77
C ASP A 57 -9.45 -2.82 17.11
N VAL A 58 -8.72 -1.76 17.46
CA VAL A 58 -7.42 -1.40 16.85
C VAL A 58 -6.42 -2.55 16.97
N PHE A 59 -6.28 -3.10 18.16
CA PHE A 59 -5.32 -4.17 18.42
C PHE A 59 -5.61 -5.42 17.58
N ASP A 60 -6.87 -5.78 17.50
CA ASP A 60 -7.33 -6.96 16.77
C ASP A 60 -7.07 -6.81 15.26
N ILE A 61 -7.41 -5.64 14.71
CA ILE A 61 -7.20 -5.35 13.28
C ILE A 61 -5.72 -5.30 12.96
N SER A 62 -4.94 -4.61 13.78
CA SER A 62 -3.49 -4.51 13.60
C SER A 62 -2.84 -5.89 13.63
N GLN A 63 -3.25 -6.75 14.54
CA GLN A 63 -2.74 -8.12 14.66
C GLN A 63 -3.07 -8.95 13.42
N LYS A 64 -4.29 -8.85 12.91
CA LYS A 64 -4.69 -9.55 11.68
C LYS A 64 -3.86 -9.10 10.48
N LEU A 65 -3.61 -7.80 10.35
CA LEU A 65 -2.79 -7.27 9.27
C LEU A 65 -1.33 -7.73 9.38
N GLN A 66 -0.79 -7.76 10.60
CA GLN A 66 0.57 -8.25 10.84
C GLN A 66 0.70 -9.73 10.49
N ASP A 67 -0.29 -10.54 10.82
CA ASP A 67 -0.30 -11.96 10.48
C ASP A 67 -0.29 -12.18 8.96
N MET A 68 -0.95 -11.31 8.22
CA MET A 68 -0.94 -11.36 6.75
C MET A 68 0.46 -11.11 6.16
N THR A 69 1.32 -10.36 6.86
CA THR A 69 2.67 -10.05 6.35
C THR A 69 3.57 -11.28 6.27
N LYS A 70 3.21 -12.37 6.94
CA LYS A 70 3.95 -13.65 6.87
C LYS A 70 3.93 -14.26 5.48
N GLU A 71 2.85 -14.04 4.73
CA GLU A 71 2.63 -14.62 3.41
C GLU A 71 2.50 -13.58 2.29
N THR A 72 2.17 -12.34 2.65
CA THR A 72 1.86 -11.28 1.69
C THR A 72 2.78 -10.07 1.93
N PRO A 73 3.38 -9.49 0.87
CA PRO A 73 4.16 -8.27 1.02
C PRO A 73 3.32 -7.12 1.58
N ILE A 74 3.91 -6.32 2.46
CA ILE A 74 3.21 -5.20 3.10
C ILE A 74 2.64 -4.21 2.08
N GLN A 75 3.33 -3.96 0.98
CA GLN A 75 2.83 -3.06 -0.08
C GLN A 75 1.53 -3.57 -0.68
N THR A 76 1.42 -4.87 -0.89
CA THR A 76 0.19 -5.49 -1.41
C THR A 76 -0.97 -5.33 -0.43
N ILE A 77 -0.72 -5.51 0.86
CA ILE A 77 -1.72 -5.31 1.91
C ILE A 77 -2.21 -3.86 1.92
N LEU A 78 -1.27 -2.92 1.90
CA LEU A 78 -1.60 -1.49 1.89
C LEU A 78 -2.35 -1.08 0.62
N ASP A 79 -1.98 -1.63 -0.53
CA ASP A 79 -2.69 -1.41 -1.78
C ASP A 79 -4.15 -1.91 -1.70
N GLY A 80 -4.36 -3.07 -1.08
CA GLY A 80 -5.69 -3.62 -0.85
C GLY A 80 -6.54 -2.73 0.04
N ILE A 81 -5.98 -2.23 1.13
CA ILE A 81 -6.65 -1.30 2.04
C ILE A 81 -7.04 -0.02 1.30
N GLN A 82 -6.13 0.55 0.54
CA GLN A 82 -6.37 1.77 -0.22
C GLN A 82 -7.45 1.55 -1.29
N ASN A 83 -7.41 0.43 -1.97
CA ASN A 83 -8.40 0.07 -2.98
C ASN A 83 -9.81 -0.05 -2.37
N TYR A 84 -9.91 -0.67 -1.21
CA TYR A 84 -11.17 -0.75 -0.46
C TYR A 84 -11.73 0.64 -0.14
N MET A 85 -10.88 1.53 0.36
CA MET A 85 -11.28 2.91 0.67
C MET A 85 -11.71 3.69 -0.58
N LEU A 86 -11.02 3.49 -1.70
CA LEU A 86 -11.39 4.11 -2.98
C LEU A 86 -12.76 3.64 -3.47
N GLN A 87 -13.06 2.37 -3.30
CA GLN A 87 -14.38 1.83 -3.65
C GLN A 87 -15.48 2.41 -2.75
N LEU A 88 -15.20 2.53 -1.45
CA LEU A 88 -16.13 3.19 -0.53
C LEU A 88 -16.37 4.66 -0.91
N LEU A 89 -15.32 5.36 -1.30
CA LEU A 89 -15.43 6.75 -1.72
C LEU A 89 -16.29 6.90 -2.98
N LYS A 90 -16.17 5.98 -3.92
CA LYS A 90 -17.02 5.96 -5.12
C LYS A 90 -18.49 5.79 -4.77
N SER A 91 -18.79 4.97 -3.77
CA SER A 91 -20.15 4.76 -3.26
C SER A 91 -20.66 5.93 -2.42
N ASN A 92 -19.76 6.63 -1.74
CA ASN A 92 -20.09 7.72 -0.82
C ASN A 92 -19.21 8.94 -1.09
N PRO A 93 -19.40 9.67 -2.24
CA PRO A 93 -18.49 10.77 -2.62
C PRO A 93 -18.48 11.95 -1.64
N LYS A 94 -19.47 12.05 -0.77
CA LYS A 94 -19.57 13.12 0.23
C LYS A 94 -18.80 12.86 1.52
N GLU A 95 -18.26 11.63 1.67
CA GLU A 95 -17.55 11.24 2.88
C GLU A 95 -16.11 11.77 2.81
N THR A 96 -15.88 12.95 3.36
CA THR A 96 -14.56 13.61 3.32
C THR A 96 -13.51 12.90 4.18
N GLU A 97 -13.92 12.15 5.20
CA GLU A 97 -12.99 11.40 6.05
C GLU A 97 -12.25 10.32 5.27
N LEU A 98 -12.90 9.72 4.26
CA LEU A 98 -12.27 8.69 3.41
C LEU A 98 -11.05 9.23 2.66
N ILE A 99 -11.08 10.50 2.24
CA ILE A 99 -9.95 11.14 1.56
C ILE A 99 -8.74 11.20 2.51
N LYS A 100 -8.96 11.58 3.76
CA LYS A 100 -7.90 11.61 4.78
C LYS A 100 -7.35 10.23 5.05
N HIS A 101 -8.23 9.22 5.11
CA HIS A 101 -7.83 7.84 5.34
C HIS A 101 -6.98 7.30 4.18
N ILE A 102 -7.33 7.62 2.94
CA ILE A 102 -6.54 7.25 1.76
C ILE A 102 -5.14 7.88 1.83
N GLU A 103 -5.04 9.13 2.24
CA GLU A 103 -3.75 9.81 2.44
C GLU A 103 -2.93 9.14 3.56
N LEU A 104 -3.56 8.71 4.64
CA LEU A 104 -2.88 7.98 5.73
C LEU A 104 -2.30 6.66 5.24
N VAL A 105 -3.02 5.94 4.38
CA VAL A 105 -2.52 4.70 3.78
C VAL A 105 -1.35 4.99 2.85
N GLU A 106 -1.39 6.09 2.11
CA GLU A 106 -0.27 6.51 1.25
C GLU A 106 0.98 6.82 2.08
N ASP A 107 0.83 7.48 3.21
CA ASP A 107 1.94 7.70 4.15
C ASP A 107 2.48 6.39 4.72
N ALA A 108 1.60 5.44 5.03
CA ALA A 108 2.02 4.11 5.48
C ALA A 108 2.85 3.38 4.42
N LYS A 109 2.49 3.51 3.15
CA LYS A 109 3.29 2.95 2.03
C LYS A 109 4.69 3.55 1.98
N ARG A 110 4.82 4.87 2.20
CA ARG A 110 6.13 5.54 2.26
C ARG A 110 6.96 5.03 3.43
N GLN A 111 6.35 4.88 4.61
CA GLN A 111 7.02 4.32 5.78
C GLN A 111 7.54 2.91 5.53
N ALA A 112 6.75 2.08 4.84
CA ALA A 112 7.16 0.74 4.46
C ALA A 112 8.37 0.74 3.52
N LYS A 113 8.42 1.66 2.56
CA LYS A 113 9.58 1.83 1.67
C LYS A 113 10.84 2.27 2.42
N LEU A 114 10.69 3.02 3.51
CA LEU A 114 11.80 3.47 4.35
C LEU A 114 12.28 2.38 5.33
N GLY A 115 11.69 1.19 5.30
CA GLY A 115 12.11 0.07 6.12
C GLY A 115 11.51 0.02 7.52
N MET A 116 10.47 0.80 7.79
CA MET A 116 9.78 0.74 9.07
C MET A 116 9.13 -0.63 9.25
N ARG A 117 9.15 -1.16 10.48
CA ARG A 117 8.59 -2.48 10.79
C ARG A 117 7.08 -2.51 10.56
N PRO A 118 6.53 -3.60 9.99
CA PRO A 118 5.09 -3.74 9.77
C PRO A 118 4.23 -3.51 11.01
N ILE A 119 4.68 -3.99 12.18
CA ILE A 119 3.96 -3.80 13.44
C ILE A 119 3.74 -2.31 13.74
N ASN A 120 4.78 -1.50 13.58
CA ASN A 120 4.71 -0.06 13.84
C ASN A 120 3.82 0.65 12.82
N ILE A 121 3.90 0.24 11.55
CA ILE A 121 3.10 0.82 10.48
C ILE A 121 1.62 0.56 10.72
N PHE A 122 1.24 -0.68 10.99
CA PHE A 122 -0.16 -1.05 11.19
C PHE A 122 -0.75 -0.50 12.47
N ASP A 123 0.03 -0.49 13.57
CA ASP A 123 -0.42 0.09 14.83
C ASP A 123 -0.70 1.59 14.66
N ASP A 124 0.22 2.32 14.05
CA ASP A 124 0.07 3.75 13.81
C ASP A 124 -1.10 4.04 12.87
N LEU A 125 -1.19 3.29 11.77
CA LEU A 125 -2.27 3.44 10.80
C LEU A 125 -3.64 3.19 11.44
N CYS A 126 -3.80 2.09 12.16
CA CYS A 126 -5.06 1.74 12.80
C CYS A 126 -5.47 2.76 13.86
N LEU A 127 -4.51 3.28 14.65
CA LEU A 127 -4.77 4.32 15.63
C LEU A 127 -5.26 5.63 14.99
N LYS A 128 -4.80 5.93 13.79
CA LYS A 128 -5.23 7.12 13.05
C LYS A 128 -6.54 6.94 12.30
N LEU A 129 -6.82 5.71 11.83
CA LEU A 129 -8.05 5.40 11.11
C LEU A 129 -9.25 5.24 12.04
N ILE A 130 -9.05 4.76 13.24
CA ILE A 130 -10.11 4.44 14.19
C ILE A 130 -10.13 5.50 15.29
N LYS A 131 -11.25 6.15 15.40
CA LYS A 131 -11.44 7.22 16.40
C LYS A 131 -11.71 6.67 17.79
#